data_14d6316de565362034d7d4043467e2e2
#
_entry.id   14d6316de565362034d7d4043467e2e2
#
_cell.length_a   1.000
_cell.length_b   1.000
_cell.length_c   1.000
_cell.angle_alpha   90.00
_cell.angle_beta   90.00
_cell.angle_gamma   90.00
#
_symmetry.space_group_name_H-M   'P 1'
#
loop_
_entity.id
_entity.type
_entity.pdbx_description
1 polymer ?
#
loop_
_entity_poly.entity_id
_entity_poly.type
_entity_poly.pdbx_seq_one_letter_code
_entity_poly.pdbx_strand_id
1 'polypeptide(L)'
;MAMTKNELRKLLKERRATVSADERKQLDRAIVENVLASDAYQSADTLLLFAPLAGEVNLLPLVRAARKDGKQVAFPRCDTEKSSMDFFILLPEHRLAPGAYGIPEPPMEAPLCVPTERTLCLCPALSLDPTGNRLGYGKGYYDRFLAKFPGICASVVYTKMMVKSLPAEEHDLPMKLIFTEKRVLSCTSEVVLQKQEAPASKPSIPRADEWFGLKRVVSKETLQNAQNSVTPLKKPPLLLLCIFLPLILWRFLSALFTQGEGEYVLVIFLQLLIFALPGALYFMLRRKEPDQGISLRPRLRLFRPEQLWFLACILVVMITGSLLLEILTGGITSLVGNFSLYSTFVARGGGGGVRVLGLILAYALLPALCEELVFRGILVAEYEKFGTGVAIGISALFFALLHFSMPLFPSYFFVGVLLACSLYTTRSLIAPVLLHLGYNLFCLLGQSYLSAFYVNAGSNEIFLFCLICLFLLFSAFAAGEARKIYHIYAAKGANSSYTVTHPAEELPARIFYALLTPVTAPCLLLWLIMAIINLL
;
A
#
# COMPACT_ATOMS: atom_id res chain seq x y z
N MET A 1 14.12 11.25 -40.92
CA MET A 1 14.37 11.96 -39.65
C MET A 1 13.08 12.02 -38.86
N ALA A 2 13.09 11.67 -37.60
CA ALA A 2 11.92 11.82 -36.74
C ALA A 2 11.70 13.32 -36.47
N MET A 3 10.48 13.80 -36.64
CA MET A 3 10.13 15.21 -36.35
C MET A 3 10.26 15.51 -34.85
N THR A 4 10.81 16.67 -34.55
CA THR A 4 10.89 17.17 -33.15
C THR A 4 9.51 17.55 -32.62
N LYS A 5 9.33 17.55 -31.29
CA LYS A 5 8.07 18.02 -30.64
C LYS A 5 7.65 19.43 -31.12
N ASN A 6 8.61 20.32 -31.42
CA ASN A 6 8.31 21.70 -31.87
C ASN A 6 7.80 21.75 -33.31
N GLU A 7 8.37 20.95 -34.20
CA GLU A 7 7.91 20.82 -35.60
C GLU A 7 6.49 20.20 -35.63
N LEU A 8 6.25 19.18 -34.81
CA LEU A 8 4.94 18.57 -34.68
C LEU A 8 3.90 19.57 -34.15
N ARG A 9 4.25 20.40 -33.15
CA ARG A 9 3.33 21.44 -32.64
C ARG A 9 2.93 22.43 -33.74
N LYS A 10 3.86 22.85 -34.60
CA LYS A 10 3.58 23.77 -35.69
C LYS A 10 2.62 23.14 -36.69
N LEU A 11 2.95 21.95 -37.18
CA LEU A 11 2.14 21.20 -38.16
C LEU A 11 0.71 20.94 -37.63
N LEU A 12 0.59 20.52 -36.36
CA LEU A 12 -0.70 20.19 -35.75
C LEU A 12 -1.56 21.42 -35.46
N LYS A 13 -0.97 22.58 -35.16
CA LYS A 13 -1.69 23.86 -35.06
C LYS A 13 -2.29 24.26 -36.41
N GLU A 14 -1.50 24.16 -37.48
CA GLU A 14 -1.96 24.41 -38.88
C GLU A 14 -3.11 23.46 -39.23
N ARG A 15 -2.94 22.16 -38.98
CA ARG A 15 -3.97 21.14 -39.22
C ARG A 15 -5.25 21.43 -38.41
N ARG A 16 -5.12 21.86 -37.17
CA ARG A 16 -6.28 22.20 -36.30
C ARG A 16 -7.03 23.43 -36.82
N ALA A 17 -6.35 24.40 -37.40
CA ALA A 17 -6.95 25.57 -37.99
C ALA A 17 -7.84 25.27 -39.22
N THR A 18 -7.65 24.11 -39.91
CA THR A 18 -8.49 23.71 -41.05
C THR A 18 -9.90 23.21 -40.63
N VAL A 19 -10.18 23.01 -39.34
CA VAL A 19 -11.49 22.58 -38.86
C VAL A 19 -12.44 23.78 -38.85
N SER A 20 -13.52 23.72 -39.63
CA SER A 20 -14.53 24.78 -39.66
C SER A 20 -15.26 24.92 -38.32
N ALA A 21 -15.85 26.10 -38.07
CA ALA A 21 -16.56 26.36 -36.82
C ALA A 21 -17.79 25.43 -36.61
N ASP A 22 -18.50 25.10 -37.69
CA ASP A 22 -19.70 24.24 -37.60
C ASP A 22 -19.32 22.77 -37.43
N GLU A 23 -18.30 22.30 -38.15
CA GLU A 23 -17.73 20.97 -37.94
C GLU A 23 -17.26 20.81 -36.48
N ARG A 24 -16.58 21.81 -35.93
CA ARG A 24 -16.09 21.81 -34.55
C ARG A 24 -17.22 21.66 -33.55
N LYS A 25 -18.33 22.38 -33.70
CA LYS A 25 -19.51 22.25 -32.83
C LYS A 25 -20.06 20.83 -32.80
N GLN A 26 -20.09 20.17 -33.96
CA GLN A 26 -20.57 18.78 -34.04
C GLN A 26 -19.60 17.80 -33.35
N LEU A 27 -18.29 17.96 -33.59
CA LEU A 27 -17.26 17.14 -32.97
C LEU A 27 -17.20 17.33 -31.44
N ASP A 28 -17.29 18.57 -30.98
CA ASP A 28 -17.35 18.92 -29.54
C ASP A 28 -18.54 18.25 -28.86
N ARG A 29 -19.72 18.30 -29.48
CA ARG A 29 -20.94 17.67 -28.95
C ARG A 29 -20.77 16.16 -28.81
N ALA A 30 -20.23 15.50 -29.83
CA ALA A 30 -20.00 14.05 -29.79
C ALA A 30 -18.96 13.65 -28.72
N ILE A 31 -17.89 14.46 -28.54
CA ILE A 31 -16.92 14.24 -27.45
C ILE A 31 -17.60 14.39 -26.08
N VAL A 32 -18.41 15.43 -25.88
CA VAL A 32 -19.15 15.65 -24.62
C VAL A 32 -20.10 14.48 -24.33
N GLU A 33 -20.81 13.98 -25.34
CA GLU A 33 -21.69 12.81 -25.19
C GLU A 33 -20.90 11.55 -24.80
N ASN A 34 -19.74 11.32 -25.41
CA ASN A 34 -18.85 10.20 -25.06
C ASN A 34 -18.28 10.32 -23.64
N VAL A 35 -17.95 11.53 -23.19
CA VAL A 35 -17.52 11.76 -21.80
C VAL A 35 -18.66 11.43 -20.83
N LEU A 36 -19.86 11.97 -21.07
CA LEU A 36 -21.02 11.76 -20.21
C LEU A 36 -21.43 10.28 -20.11
N ALA A 37 -21.29 9.52 -21.19
CA ALA A 37 -21.61 8.09 -21.23
C ALA A 37 -20.53 7.20 -20.58
N SER A 38 -19.36 7.74 -20.23
CA SER A 38 -18.24 6.94 -19.74
C SER A 38 -18.36 6.59 -18.25
N ASP A 39 -17.87 5.40 -17.87
CA ASP A 39 -17.77 4.98 -16.46
C ASP A 39 -16.92 5.96 -15.63
N ALA A 40 -15.89 6.56 -16.25
CA ALA A 40 -15.02 7.55 -15.61
C ALA A 40 -15.80 8.80 -15.19
N TYR A 41 -16.74 9.27 -16.00
CA TYR A 41 -17.62 10.39 -15.64
C TYR A 41 -18.65 9.95 -14.60
N GLN A 42 -19.29 8.79 -14.78
CA GLN A 42 -20.34 8.31 -13.89
C GLN A 42 -19.83 8.11 -12.45
N SER A 43 -18.62 7.56 -12.30
CA SER A 43 -18.00 7.29 -11.00
C SER A 43 -17.33 8.50 -10.34
N ALA A 44 -17.10 9.58 -11.08
CA ALA A 44 -16.45 10.78 -10.56
C ALA A 44 -17.42 11.64 -9.72
N ASP A 45 -16.92 12.21 -8.61
CA ASP A 45 -17.61 13.24 -7.82
C ASP A 45 -17.19 14.65 -8.24
N THR A 46 -15.99 14.78 -8.82
CA THR A 46 -15.38 16.05 -9.22
C THR A 46 -14.79 15.96 -10.62
N LEU A 47 -15.02 16.99 -11.43
CA LEU A 47 -14.44 17.16 -12.77
C LEU A 47 -13.44 18.31 -12.76
N LEU A 48 -12.22 18.04 -13.20
CA LEU A 48 -11.23 19.08 -13.52
C LEU A 48 -11.26 19.31 -15.02
N LEU A 49 -11.70 20.49 -15.41
CA LEU A 49 -11.85 20.90 -16.81
C LEU A 49 -10.83 21.99 -17.14
N PHE A 50 -10.65 22.26 -18.41
CA PHE A 50 -9.89 23.42 -18.90
C PHE A 50 -10.81 24.40 -19.62
N ALA A 51 -10.47 25.68 -19.59
CA ALA A 51 -11.11 26.68 -20.42
C ALA A 51 -10.52 26.60 -21.84
N PRO A 52 -11.34 26.34 -22.88
CA PRO A 52 -10.79 26.06 -24.20
C PRO A 52 -10.21 27.31 -24.86
N LEU A 53 -9.02 27.19 -25.41
CA LEU A 53 -8.45 28.16 -26.33
C LEU A 53 -9.06 28.01 -27.74
N ALA A 54 -8.83 28.99 -28.60
CA ALA A 54 -9.29 28.95 -29.98
C ALA A 54 -8.83 27.66 -30.68
N GLY A 55 -9.80 26.86 -31.11
CA GLY A 55 -9.56 25.58 -31.79
C GLY A 55 -9.42 24.36 -30.87
N GLU A 56 -9.44 24.50 -29.56
CA GLU A 56 -9.53 23.36 -28.63
C GLU A 56 -10.93 22.82 -28.52
N VAL A 57 -11.06 21.58 -28.05
CA VAL A 57 -12.35 20.94 -27.78
C VAL A 57 -13.06 21.73 -26.69
N ASN A 58 -14.30 22.12 -26.95
CA ASN A 58 -15.11 22.88 -26.00
C ASN A 58 -15.87 21.94 -25.04
N LEU A 59 -15.37 21.84 -23.82
CA LEU A 59 -15.97 21.06 -22.74
C LEU A 59 -16.91 21.85 -21.81
N LEU A 60 -17.13 23.14 -22.05
CA LEU A 60 -18.01 23.96 -21.19
C LEU A 60 -19.44 23.40 -21.04
N PRO A 61 -20.04 22.70 -22.03
CA PRO A 61 -21.34 22.04 -21.81
C PRO A 61 -21.33 21.01 -20.66
N LEU A 62 -20.19 20.38 -20.36
CA LEU A 62 -20.07 19.46 -19.22
C LEU A 62 -20.30 20.16 -17.88
N VAL A 63 -20.04 21.45 -17.74
CA VAL A 63 -20.29 22.20 -16.50
C VAL A 63 -21.74 22.13 -16.08
N ARG A 64 -22.67 22.29 -17.04
CA ARG A 64 -24.12 22.23 -16.77
C ARG A 64 -24.55 20.81 -16.44
N ALA A 65 -24.07 19.83 -17.19
CA ALA A 65 -24.38 18.41 -16.96
C ALA A 65 -23.88 17.96 -15.58
N ALA A 66 -22.61 18.21 -15.27
CA ALA A 66 -22.02 17.85 -14.00
C ALA A 66 -22.74 18.46 -12.79
N ARG A 67 -23.12 19.73 -12.87
CA ARG A 67 -23.90 20.39 -11.82
C ARG A 67 -25.27 19.77 -11.64
N LYS A 68 -25.95 19.40 -12.74
CA LYS A 68 -27.24 18.69 -12.69
C LYS A 68 -27.10 17.33 -12.02
N ASP A 69 -25.96 16.65 -12.24
CA ASP A 69 -25.66 15.35 -11.65
C ASP A 69 -25.04 15.45 -10.24
N GLY A 70 -25.03 16.66 -9.63
CA GLY A 70 -24.52 16.90 -8.27
C GLY A 70 -23.01 16.84 -8.14
N LYS A 71 -22.27 16.89 -9.26
CA LYS A 71 -20.80 16.82 -9.28
C LYS A 71 -20.18 18.21 -9.16
N GLN A 72 -19.02 18.28 -8.51
CA GLN A 72 -18.21 19.48 -8.46
C GLN A 72 -17.45 19.68 -9.78
N VAL A 73 -17.24 20.95 -10.16
CA VAL A 73 -16.46 21.31 -11.36
C VAL A 73 -15.41 22.33 -10.97
N ALA A 74 -14.17 22.08 -11.36
CA ALA A 74 -13.05 22.96 -11.10
C ALA A 74 -12.27 23.28 -12.38
N PHE A 75 -11.66 24.47 -12.42
CA PHE A 75 -10.82 24.95 -13.51
C PHE A 75 -9.43 25.32 -12.98
N PRO A 76 -8.39 25.23 -13.82
CA PRO A 76 -7.03 25.54 -13.41
C PRO A 76 -6.80 27.05 -13.25
N ARG A 77 -5.92 27.40 -12.33
CA ARG A 77 -5.26 28.70 -12.22
C ARG A 77 -3.77 28.49 -12.20
N CYS A 78 -3.04 29.20 -13.03
CA CYS A 78 -1.59 29.08 -13.16
C CYS A 78 -0.87 30.09 -12.27
N ASP A 79 0.08 29.60 -11.47
CA ASP A 79 1.11 30.44 -10.82
C ASP A 79 2.32 30.50 -11.74
N THR A 80 2.50 31.65 -12.39
CA THR A 80 3.59 31.85 -13.37
C THR A 80 4.96 32.00 -12.71
N GLU A 81 5.02 32.45 -11.43
CA GLU A 81 6.27 32.59 -10.69
C GLU A 81 6.81 31.24 -10.26
N LYS A 82 5.93 30.36 -9.72
CA LYS A 82 6.29 29.01 -9.28
C LYS A 82 6.21 27.98 -10.39
N SER A 83 5.75 28.37 -11.58
CA SER A 83 5.48 27.45 -12.69
C SER A 83 4.59 26.27 -12.28
N SER A 84 3.66 26.47 -11.34
CA SER A 84 2.72 25.49 -10.82
C SER A 84 1.29 25.81 -11.25
N MET A 85 0.39 24.85 -11.09
CA MET A 85 -1.02 24.97 -11.44
C MET A 85 -1.84 24.21 -10.40
N ASP A 86 -2.89 24.87 -9.89
CA ASP A 86 -3.88 24.28 -9.00
C ASP A 86 -5.28 24.49 -9.57
N PHE A 87 -6.22 23.62 -9.18
CA PHE A 87 -7.61 23.69 -9.61
C PHE A 87 -8.49 24.33 -8.55
N PHE A 88 -9.45 25.17 -8.98
CA PHE A 88 -10.36 25.87 -8.10
C PHE A 88 -11.81 25.60 -8.50
N ILE A 89 -12.67 25.36 -7.52
CA ILE A 89 -14.08 25.01 -7.72
C ILE A 89 -14.83 26.22 -8.29
N LEU A 90 -15.47 26.03 -9.44
CA LEU A 90 -16.31 27.06 -10.06
C LEU A 90 -17.72 26.98 -9.49
N LEU A 91 -18.02 27.78 -8.47
CA LEU A 91 -19.36 27.90 -7.90
C LEU A 91 -20.37 28.46 -8.92
N PRO A 92 -21.69 28.30 -8.71
CA PRO A 92 -22.71 28.79 -9.65
C PRO A 92 -22.65 30.28 -9.93
N GLU A 93 -22.28 31.08 -8.93
CA GLU A 93 -22.13 32.55 -9.00
C GLU A 93 -20.83 32.98 -9.66
N HIS A 94 -19.84 32.11 -9.73
CA HIS A 94 -18.52 32.44 -10.28
C HIS A 94 -18.56 32.46 -11.82
N ARG A 95 -17.78 33.41 -12.40
CA ARG A 95 -17.47 33.50 -13.83
C ARG A 95 -15.98 33.35 -14.05
N LEU A 96 -15.61 32.67 -15.13
CA LEU A 96 -14.21 32.66 -15.56
C LEU A 96 -13.83 34.06 -16.10
N ALA A 97 -12.69 34.56 -15.67
CA ALA A 97 -12.14 35.86 -16.10
C ALA A 97 -10.75 35.66 -16.77
N PRO A 98 -10.31 36.55 -17.67
CA PRO A 98 -8.99 36.45 -18.29
C PRO A 98 -7.88 36.37 -17.23
N GLY A 99 -7.09 35.28 -17.29
CA GLY A 99 -5.98 35.01 -16.39
C GLY A 99 -4.64 34.88 -17.11
N ALA A 100 -3.75 34.05 -16.59
CA ALA A 100 -2.43 33.82 -17.14
C ALA A 100 -2.50 33.31 -18.59
N TYR A 101 -1.61 33.82 -19.43
CA TYR A 101 -1.53 33.49 -20.86
C TYR A 101 -2.81 33.79 -21.67
N GLY A 102 -3.73 34.63 -21.16
CA GLY A 102 -5.02 34.90 -21.80
C GLY A 102 -6.04 33.74 -21.68
N ILE A 103 -5.76 32.74 -20.84
CA ILE A 103 -6.67 31.63 -20.57
C ILE A 103 -7.67 32.07 -19.50
N PRO A 104 -9.00 31.84 -19.69
CA PRO A 104 -9.96 32.15 -18.64
C PRO A 104 -9.74 31.30 -17.37
N GLU A 105 -9.61 31.94 -16.21
CA GLU A 105 -9.36 31.33 -14.91
C GLU A 105 -10.49 31.61 -13.91
N PRO A 106 -10.66 30.79 -12.87
CA PRO A 106 -11.58 31.06 -11.77
C PRO A 106 -11.19 32.33 -10.99
N PRO A 107 -12.16 33.05 -10.38
CA PRO A 107 -11.88 34.24 -9.58
C PRO A 107 -11.03 33.90 -8.34
N MET A 108 -10.38 34.93 -7.75
CA MET A 108 -9.42 34.70 -6.65
C MET A 108 -10.06 34.11 -5.39
N GLU A 109 -11.33 34.39 -5.14
CA GLU A 109 -12.13 33.88 -4.04
C GLU A 109 -12.62 32.44 -4.25
N ALA A 110 -12.45 31.86 -5.44
CA ALA A 110 -12.87 30.50 -5.71
C ALA A 110 -12.12 29.50 -4.81
N PRO A 111 -12.83 28.55 -4.16
CA PRO A 111 -12.21 27.60 -3.25
C PRO A 111 -11.28 26.64 -3.98
N LEU A 112 -10.16 26.32 -3.33
CA LEU A 112 -9.20 25.35 -3.85
C LEU A 112 -9.85 23.96 -3.94
N CYS A 113 -9.74 23.32 -5.10
CA CYS A 113 -10.17 21.94 -5.31
C CYS A 113 -9.06 20.99 -4.88
N VAL A 114 -9.34 20.10 -3.95
CA VAL A 114 -8.44 19.00 -3.57
C VAL A 114 -8.85 17.73 -4.32
N PRO A 115 -8.09 17.27 -5.32
CA PRO A 115 -8.45 16.06 -6.08
C PRO A 115 -8.43 14.79 -5.22
N THR A 116 -9.36 13.89 -5.51
CA THR A 116 -9.48 12.56 -4.89
C THR A 116 -9.36 11.46 -5.95
N GLU A 117 -9.38 10.20 -5.56
CA GLU A 117 -9.44 9.06 -6.50
C GLU A 117 -10.71 9.09 -7.37
N ARG A 118 -11.80 9.73 -6.90
CA ARG A 118 -13.06 9.97 -7.61
C ARG A 118 -13.07 11.30 -8.38
N THR A 119 -11.90 11.78 -8.78
CA THR A 119 -11.77 12.99 -9.61
C THR A 119 -11.38 12.61 -11.02
N LEU A 120 -12.12 13.09 -12.01
CA LEU A 120 -11.79 12.96 -13.43
C LEU A 120 -11.15 14.26 -13.92
N CYS A 121 -9.90 14.20 -14.37
CA CYS A 121 -9.20 15.32 -14.97
C CYS A 121 -9.19 15.19 -16.50
N LEU A 122 -9.82 16.15 -17.20
CA LEU A 122 -9.80 16.24 -18.66
C LEU A 122 -8.72 17.24 -19.09
N CYS A 123 -7.63 16.72 -19.67
CA CYS A 123 -6.46 17.51 -20.07
C CYS A 123 -6.56 17.98 -21.52
N PRO A 124 -6.16 19.21 -21.85
CA PRO A 124 -6.07 19.68 -23.22
C PRO A 124 -4.88 19.02 -23.95
N ALA A 125 -5.05 18.79 -25.24
CA ALA A 125 -3.98 18.27 -26.11
C ALA A 125 -4.00 18.94 -27.49
N LEU A 126 -2.82 19.08 -28.09
CA LEU A 126 -2.69 19.35 -29.51
C LEU A 126 -2.86 18.06 -30.32
N SER A 127 -2.33 16.97 -29.80
CA SER A 127 -2.40 15.64 -30.37
C SER A 127 -2.20 14.58 -29.30
N LEU A 128 -2.66 13.37 -29.59
CA LEU A 128 -2.46 12.16 -28.78
C LEU A 128 -2.08 11.00 -29.70
N ASP A 129 -1.34 10.06 -29.15
CA ASP A 129 -1.16 8.76 -29.79
C ASP A 129 -2.01 7.68 -29.06
N PRO A 130 -2.18 6.49 -29.67
CA PRO A 130 -3.01 5.43 -29.05
C PRO A 130 -2.46 4.88 -27.73
N THR A 131 -1.20 5.13 -27.40
CA THR A 131 -0.58 4.71 -26.12
C THR A 131 -0.78 5.71 -25.00
N GLY A 132 -1.48 6.84 -25.27
CA GLY A 132 -1.78 7.85 -24.28
C GLY A 132 -0.77 8.98 -24.17
N ASN A 133 0.30 8.96 -24.96
CA ASN A 133 1.25 10.06 -24.98
C ASN A 133 0.57 11.32 -25.53
N ARG A 134 0.78 12.44 -24.81
CA ARG A 134 0.11 13.71 -25.07
C ARG A 134 1.10 14.78 -25.54
N LEU A 135 0.82 15.41 -26.67
CA LEU A 135 1.52 16.60 -27.10
C LEU A 135 0.74 17.85 -26.66
N GLY A 136 1.24 18.50 -25.61
CA GLY A 136 0.74 19.77 -25.14
C GLY A 136 1.50 20.99 -25.72
N TYR A 137 1.25 22.16 -25.14
CA TYR A 137 1.88 23.42 -25.59
C TYR A 137 3.33 23.61 -25.14
N GLY A 138 3.89 22.72 -24.31
CA GLY A 138 5.31 22.71 -23.93
C GLY A 138 5.67 23.50 -22.67
N LYS A 139 4.69 23.90 -21.83
CA LYS A 139 4.94 24.57 -20.56
C LYS A 139 5.03 23.62 -19.36
N GLY A 140 4.63 22.35 -19.49
CA GLY A 140 4.73 21.30 -18.47
C GLY A 140 3.81 21.45 -17.25
N TYR A 141 2.85 22.37 -17.24
CA TYR A 141 1.93 22.55 -16.10
C TYR A 141 1.12 21.30 -15.76
N TYR A 142 0.54 20.66 -16.77
CA TYR A 142 -0.23 19.44 -16.58
C TYR A 142 0.65 18.26 -16.16
N ASP A 143 1.85 18.13 -16.69
CA ASP A 143 2.74 17.01 -16.36
C ASP A 143 3.19 17.10 -14.89
N ARG A 144 3.51 18.30 -14.40
CA ARG A 144 3.81 18.55 -12.98
C ARG A 144 2.59 18.34 -12.06
N PHE A 145 1.39 18.74 -12.49
CA PHE A 145 0.17 18.52 -11.72
C PHE A 145 -0.19 17.04 -11.66
N LEU A 146 -0.20 16.36 -12.82
CA LEU A 146 -0.56 14.95 -12.93
C LEU A 146 0.40 14.01 -12.21
N ALA A 147 1.65 14.39 -12.01
CA ALA A 147 2.61 13.61 -11.23
C ALA A 147 2.16 13.35 -9.77
N LYS A 148 1.25 14.18 -9.26
CA LYS A 148 0.70 14.07 -7.89
C LYS A 148 -0.82 13.82 -7.88
N PHE A 149 -1.43 13.67 -9.06
CA PHE A 149 -2.87 13.56 -9.20
C PHE A 149 -3.36 12.14 -8.91
N PRO A 150 -4.27 11.92 -7.94
CA PRO A 150 -4.70 10.59 -7.51
C PRO A 150 -5.79 9.97 -8.38
N GLY A 151 -6.51 10.80 -9.16
CA GLY A 151 -7.71 10.38 -9.89
C GLY A 151 -7.45 9.80 -11.27
N ILE A 152 -8.47 9.86 -12.13
CA ILE A 152 -8.39 9.41 -13.51
C ILE A 152 -7.97 10.58 -14.39
N CYS A 153 -6.79 10.48 -15.04
CA CYS A 153 -6.35 11.43 -16.04
C CYS A 153 -6.79 10.98 -17.44
N ALA A 154 -7.52 11.84 -18.12
CA ALA A 154 -7.98 11.62 -19.49
C ALA A 154 -7.69 12.84 -20.35
N SER A 155 -7.65 12.68 -21.64
CA SER A 155 -7.51 13.80 -22.57
C SER A 155 -8.55 13.73 -23.69
N VAL A 156 -8.83 14.87 -24.28
CA VAL A 156 -9.81 15.03 -25.35
C VAL A 156 -9.13 15.50 -26.62
N VAL A 157 -9.47 14.89 -27.76
CA VAL A 157 -8.89 15.24 -29.06
C VAL A 157 -9.81 14.83 -30.20
N TYR A 158 -9.84 15.59 -31.28
CA TYR A 158 -10.50 15.14 -32.50
C TYR A 158 -9.71 13.99 -33.14
N THR A 159 -10.39 12.94 -33.61
CA THR A 159 -9.74 11.76 -34.23
C THR A 159 -8.73 12.18 -35.32
N LYS A 160 -9.03 13.22 -36.08
CA LYS A 160 -8.13 13.73 -37.13
C LYS A 160 -6.84 14.38 -36.58
N MET A 161 -6.79 14.69 -35.28
CA MET A 161 -5.60 15.23 -34.64
C MET A 161 -4.76 14.15 -33.97
N MET A 162 -5.22 12.89 -33.95
CA MET A 162 -4.41 11.78 -33.46
C MET A 162 -3.29 11.44 -34.45
N VAL A 163 -2.15 10.99 -33.90
CA VAL A 163 -1.00 10.51 -34.65
C VAL A 163 -0.65 9.07 -34.28
N LYS A 164 0.13 8.37 -35.09
CA LYS A 164 0.49 6.97 -34.81
C LYS A 164 1.39 6.82 -33.59
N SER A 165 2.32 7.76 -33.39
CA SER A 165 3.24 7.79 -32.25
C SER A 165 3.74 9.20 -32.03
N LEU A 166 3.89 9.59 -30.78
CA LEU A 166 4.50 10.85 -30.34
C LEU A 166 5.87 10.57 -29.72
N PRO A 167 6.85 11.47 -29.89
CA PRO A 167 8.10 11.37 -29.15
C PRO A 167 7.81 11.63 -27.65
N ALA A 168 7.99 10.59 -26.83
CA ALA A 168 7.83 10.66 -25.37
C ALA A 168 9.18 10.96 -24.71
N GLU A 169 9.17 11.77 -23.66
CA GLU A 169 10.29 12.05 -22.77
C GLU A 169 10.01 11.41 -21.39
N GLU A 170 11.05 11.18 -20.60
CA GLU A 170 10.96 10.45 -19.32
C GLU A 170 9.96 11.06 -18.32
N HIS A 171 9.71 12.35 -18.43
CA HIS A 171 8.78 13.09 -17.56
C HIS A 171 7.36 13.27 -18.13
N ASP A 172 7.11 12.83 -19.36
CA ASP A 172 5.77 12.85 -19.95
C ASP A 172 4.89 11.75 -19.30
N LEU A 173 3.71 12.13 -18.83
CA LEU A 173 2.77 11.20 -18.22
C LEU A 173 1.68 10.80 -19.22
N PRO A 174 1.55 9.49 -19.55
CA PRO A 174 0.52 9.04 -20.47
C PRO A 174 -0.88 9.16 -19.85
N MET A 175 -1.86 9.47 -20.67
CA MET A 175 -3.26 9.53 -20.30
C MET A 175 -3.81 8.12 -20.12
N LYS A 176 -4.71 7.92 -19.15
CA LYS A 176 -5.42 6.64 -18.96
C LYS A 176 -6.53 6.44 -19.98
N LEU A 177 -7.20 7.53 -20.36
CA LEU A 177 -8.32 7.52 -21.31
C LEU A 177 -8.15 8.64 -22.35
N ILE A 178 -8.59 8.37 -23.58
CA ILE A 178 -8.69 9.36 -24.65
C ILE A 178 -10.14 9.40 -25.14
N PHE A 179 -10.75 10.57 -25.10
CA PHE A 179 -12.08 10.83 -25.65
C PHE A 179 -11.95 11.47 -27.03
N THR A 180 -12.51 10.81 -28.03
CA THR A 180 -12.65 11.36 -29.39
C THR A 180 -14.15 11.45 -29.73
N GLU A 181 -14.48 12.11 -30.83
CA GLU A 181 -15.86 12.16 -31.35
C GLU A 181 -16.39 10.79 -31.82
N LYS A 182 -15.48 9.82 -32.05
CA LYS A 182 -15.84 8.49 -32.57
C LYS A 182 -15.89 7.41 -31.49
N ARG A 183 -15.05 7.51 -30.47
CA ARG A 183 -14.90 6.47 -29.44
C ARG A 183 -14.10 6.94 -28.23
N VAL A 184 -14.21 6.20 -27.15
CA VAL A 184 -13.33 6.28 -25.98
C VAL A 184 -12.24 5.21 -26.12
N LEU A 185 -10.99 5.59 -25.92
CA LEU A 185 -9.83 4.67 -25.94
C LEU A 185 -9.26 4.56 -24.53
N SER A 186 -9.07 3.35 -24.04
CA SER A 186 -8.29 3.08 -22.83
C SER A 186 -6.83 2.91 -23.22
N CYS A 187 -5.95 3.72 -22.63
CA CYS A 187 -4.51 3.74 -22.91
C CYS A 187 -3.70 2.89 -21.94
N THR A 188 -4.32 1.93 -21.26
CA THR A 188 -3.59 0.87 -20.57
C THR A 188 -2.85 0.09 -21.66
N SER A 189 -1.55 -0.18 -21.43
CA SER A 189 -0.63 -0.79 -22.39
C SER A 189 -1.07 -2.18 -22.85
N GLU A 190 -2.11 -2.24 -23.69
CA GLU A 190 -2.49 -3.42 -24.48
C GLU A 190 -3.46 -3.01 -25.58
N VAL A 191 -2.97 -3.13 -26.81
CA VAL A 191 -3.81 -3.05 -27.99
C VAL A 191 -4.52 -4.39 -28.15
N VAL A 192 -5.76 -4.49 -27.68
CA VAL A 192 -6.66 -5.58 -28.05
C VAL A 192 -7.83 -5.00 -28.83
N LEU A 193 -7.85 -5.30 -30.12
CA LEU A 193 -8.99 -5.08 -31.01
C LEU A 193 -10.15 -5.97 -30.57
N GLN A 194 -11.13 -5.41 -29.86
CA GLN A 194 -12.41 -6.11 -29.66
C GLN A 194 -13.38 -5.77 -30.81
N LYS A 195 -13.74 -6.81 -31.57
CA LYS A 195 -14.90 -6.85 -32.44
C LYS A 195 -16.16 -6.73 -31.59
N GLN A 196 -17.03 -5.79 -31.98
CA GLN A 196 -18.39 -5.73 -31.42
C GLN A 196 -19.19 -6.95 -31.86
N GLU A 197 -19.71 -7.70 -30.91
CA GLU A 197 -20.87 -8.58 -31.11
C GLU A 197 -22.08 -8.02 -30.35
N ALA A 198 -23.25 -8.19 -30.97
CA ALA A 198 -24.52 -7.58 -30.62
C ALA A 198 -25.16 -8.19 -29.34
N PRO A 199 -26.17 -7.55 -28.77
CA PRO A 199 -26.67 -7.86 -27.44
C PRO A 199 -27.55 -9.14 -27.43
N ALA A 200 -27.25 -10.04 -26.50
CA ALA A 200 -28.05 -11.22 -26.23
C ALA A 200 -28.58 -11.26 -24.80
N SER A 201 -29.91 -11.26 -24.74
CA SER A 201 -30.79 -11.96 -23.80
C SER A 201 -30.59 -11.89 -22.27
N LYS A 202 -31.73 -11.52 -21.64
CA LYS A 202 -32.27 -11.72 -20.27
C LYS A 202 -31.37 -12.38 -19.17
N PRO A 203 -31.41 -11.83 -17.94
CA PRO A 203 -30.61 -12.35 -16.83
C PRO A 203 -31.17 -13.69 -16.33
N SER A 204 -30.35 -14.72 -16.38
CA SER A 204 -30.53 -15.98 -15.67
C SER A 204 -29.89 -15.90 -14.27
N ILE A 205 -30.55 -16.50 -13.30
CA ILE A 205 -30.11 -16.60 -11.91
C ILE A 205 -28.71 -17.30 -11.87
N PRO A 206 -27.69 -16.67 -11.24
CA PRO A 206 -26.34 -17.25 -11.18
C PRO A 206 -26.32 -18.57 -10.42
N ARG A 207 -25.55 -19.55 -10.91
CA ARG A 207 -25.34 -20.84 -10.22
C ARG A 207 -24.41 -20.65 -9.00
N ALA A 208 -24.54 -21.53 -8.01
CA ALA A 208 -23.80 -21.45 -6.74
C ALA A 208 -22.26 -21.45 -6.88
N ASP A 209 -21.73 -22.01 -7.98
CA ASP A 209 -20.32 -21.99 -8.34
C ASP A 209 -19.83 -20.63 -8.86
N GLU A 210 -20.72 -19.73 -9.28
CA GLU A 210 -20.41 -18.34 -9.63
C GLU A 210 -20.34 -17.43 -8.39
N TRP A 211 -21.01 -17.79 -7.30
CA TRP A 211 -21.01 -17.02 -6.04
C TRP A 211 -19.70 -17.10 -5.26
N PHE A 212 -18.97 -18.21 -5.39
CA PHE A 212 -17.74 -18.44 -4.62
C PHE A 212 -16.45 -18.27 -5.41
N GLY A 213 -16.48 -17.86 -6.66
CA GLY A 213 -15.29 -17.52 -7.46
C GLY A 213 -14.28 -18.67 -7.67
N LEU A 214 -14.66 -19.92 -7.35
CA LEU A 214 -13.77 -21.08 -7.30
C LEU A 214 -13.40 -21.69 -8.66
N LYS A 215 -13.88 -21.14 -9.79
CA LYS A 215 -13.58 -21.64 -11.15
C LYS A 215 -13.06 -20.60 -12.12
N ARG A 216 -12.38 -19.54 -11.67
CA ARG A 216 -11.46 -18.87 -12.59
C ARG A 216 -10.10 -19.52 -12.47
N VAL A 217 -9.86 -20.50 -13.31
CA VAL A 217 -8.49 -20.83 -13.72
C VAL A 217 -7.89 -19.52 -14.22
N VAL A 218 -6.96 -18.95 -13.44
CA VAL A 218 -6.22 -17.76 -13.81
C VAL A 218 -5.65 -18.06 -15.21
N SER A 219 -6.05 -17.32 -16.22
CA SER A 219 -5.63 -17.60 -17.58
C SER A 219 -4.09 -17.53 -17.66
N LYS A 220 -3.47 -18.33 -18.52
CA LYS A 220 -2.01 -18.25 -18.74
C LYS A 220 -1.56 -16.83 -19.07
N GLU A 221 -2.42 -16.05 -19.72
CA GLU A 221 -2.17 -14.62 -20.02
C GLU A 221 -2.16 -13.73 -18.78
N THR A 222 -3.09 -13.92 -17.85
CA THR A 222 -3.11 -13.14 -16.58
C THR A 222 -1.90 -13.48 -15.73
N LEU A 223 -1.46 -14.76 -15.72
CA LEU A 223 -0.21 -15.19 -15.09
C LEU A 223 1.02 -14.57 -15.79
N GLN A 224 1.04 -14.53 -17.10
CA GLN A 224 2.16 -14.00 -17.88
C GLN A 224 2.26 -12.48 -17.79
N ASN A 225 1.15 -11.77 -17.73
CA ASN A 225 1.11 -10.32 -17.53
C ASN A 225 1.49 -9.92 -16.12
N ALA A 226 1.06 -10.67 -15.09
CA ALA A 226 1.53 -10.51 -13.73
C ALA A 226 3.04 -10.84 -13.60
N GLN A 227 3.53 -11.82 -14.36
CA GLN A 227 4.96 -12.19 -14.42
C GLN A 227 5.81 -11.11 -15.09
N ASN A 228 5.30 -10.45 -16.14
CA ASN A 228 5.99 -9.38 -16.84
C ASN A 228 5.95 -8.04 -16.10
N SER A 229 4.91 -7.81 -15.28
CA SER A 229 4.78 -6.58 -14.46
C SER A 229 5.54 -6.65 -13.14
N VAL A 230 5.97 -7.83 -12.69
CA VAL A 230 6.61 -8.02 -11.40
C VAL A 230 7.87 -8.87 -11.55
N THR A 231 9.03 -8.24 -11.61
CA THR A 231 10.31 -8.96 -11.54
C THR A 231 10.40 -9.72 -10.21
N PRO A 232 10.68 -11.05 -10.22
CA PRO A 232 10.78 -11.85 -9.00
C PRO A 232 11.84 -11.27 -8.07
N LEU A 233 11.49 -11.12 -6.79
CA LEU A 233 12.42 -10.67 -5.77
C LEU A 233 13.44 -11.78 -5.50
N LYS A 234 14.69 -11.59 -5.95
CA LYS A 234 15.78 -12.53 -5.66
C LYS A 234 16.46 -12.24 -4.32
N LYS A 235 16.52 -10.97 -3.91
CA LYS A 235 17.32 -10.50 -2.78
C LYS A 235 16.65 -10.63 -1.40
N PRO A 236 15.38 -10.23 -1.18
CA PRO A 236 14.73 -10.39 0.11
C PRO A 236 14.64 -11.84 0.58
N PRO A 237 14.31 -12.82 -0.30
CA PRO A 237 14.36 -14.22 0.10
C PRO A 237 15.76 -14.72 0.50
N LEU A 238 16.82 -14.20 -0.12
CA LEU A 238 18.20 -14.51 0.26
C LEU A 238 18.53 -13.97 1.66
N LEU A 239 18.08 -12.75 1.99
CA LEU A 239 18.21 -12.21 3.34
C LEU A 239 17.53 -13.13 4.37
N LEU A 240 16.30 -13.59 4.08
CA LEU A 240 15.60 -14.55 4.95
C LEU A 240 16.38 -15.84 5.14
N LEU A 241 16.95 -16.40 4.08
CA LEU A 241 17.76 -17.62 4.16
C LEU A 241 19.01 -17.39 5.02
N CYS A 242 19.67 -16.22 4.91
CA CYS A 242 20.81 -15.83 5.74
C CYS A 242 20.44 -15.68 7.22
N ILE A 243 19.16 -15.48 7.56
CA ILE A 243 18.67 -15.42 8.94
C ILE A 243 18.26 -16.82 9.42
N PHE A 244 17.50 -17.56 8.61
CA PHE A 244 16.97 -18.87 8.98
C PHE A 244 18.05 -19.92 9.22
N LEU A 245 19.07 -19.99 8.38
CA LEU A 245 20.14 -20.99 8.52
C LEU A 245 20.92 -20.87 9.83
N PRO A 246 21.40 -19.67 10.25
CA PRO A 246 22.06 -19.53 11.54
C PRO A 246 21.13 -19.78 12.73
N LEU A 247 19.83 -19.42 12.64
CA LEU A 247 18.87 -19.71 13.70
C LEU A 247 18.67 -21.22 13.90
N ILE A 248 18.55 -21.99 12.80
CA ILE A 248 18.45 -23.43 12.85
C ILE A 248 19.72 -24.04 13.43
N LEU A 249 20.88 -23.60 12.95
CA LEU A 249 22.17 -24.04 13.46
C LEU A 249 22.29 -23.77 14.97
N TRP A 250 21.93 -22.57 15.41
CA TRP A 250 21.91 -22.21 16.83
C TRP A 250 21.01 -23.15 17.65
N ARG A 251 19.83 -23.49 17.15
CA ARG A 251 18.90 -24.38 17.85
C ARG A 251 19.52 -25.77 18.13
N PHE A 252 20.30 -26.31 17.19
CA PHE A 252 21.03 -27.57 17.41
C PHE A 252 22.25 -27.39 18.33
N LEU A 253 22.97 -26.27 18.18
CA LEU A 253 24.16 -26.02 18.97
C LEU A 253 23.85 -25.55 20.40
N SER A 254 22.69 -24.95 20.66
CA SER A 254 22.32 -24.43 21.97
C SER A 254 22.35 -25.48 23.08
N ALA A 255 22.06 -26.75 22.73
CA ALA A 255 22.16 -27.88 23.67
C ALA A 255 23.61 -28.16 24.16
N LEU A 256 24.61 -27.72 23.40
CA LEU A 256 26.04 -27.89 23.76
C LEU A 256 26.55 -26.78 24.69
N PHE A 257 25.84 -25.67 24.78
CA PHE A 257 26.19 -24.57 25.66
C PHE A 257 25.43 -24.72 26.97
N THR A 258 26.16 -25.00 28.04
CA THR A 258 25.59 -25.11 29.40
C THR A 258 25.02 -23.78 29.83
N GLN A 259 23.82 -23.80 30.40
CA GLN A 259 23.13 -22.64 30.97
C GLN A 259 23.97 -22.08 32.13
N GLY A 260 24.63 -20.96 31.87
CA GLY A 260 25.54 -20.30 32.83
C GLY A 260 25.29 -18.79 32.95
N GLU A 261 26.06 -18.12 33.81
CA GLU A 261 25.91 -16.68 34.13
C GLU A 261 26.10 -15.74 32.91
N GLY A 262 26.62 -16.21 31.77
CA GLY A 262 26.84 -15.43 30.54
C GLY A 262 25.83 -15.63 29.43
N GLU A 263 24.74 -16.37 29.65
CA GLU A 263 23.77 -16.74 28.58
C GLU A 263 23.19 -15.52 27.84
N TYR A 264 22.83 -14.46 28.56
CA TYR A 264 22.27 -13.26 27.94
C TYR A 264 23.27 -12.53 27.03
N VAL A 265 24.59 -12.59 27.33
CA VAL A 265 25.64 -11.99 26.49
C VAL A 265 25.72 -12.71 25.13
N LEU A 266 25.64 -14.04 25.17
CA LEU A 266 25.63 -14.86 23.97
C LEU A 266 24.38 -14.58 23.11
N VAL A 267 23.20 -14.47 23.73
CA VAL A 267 21.95 -14.11 23.04
C VAL A 267 22.05 -12.71 22.38
N ILE A 268 22.63 -11.72 23.09
CA ILE A 268 22.90 -10.39 22.53
C ILE A 268 23.76 -10.49 21.28
N PHE A 269 24.87 -11.22 21.37
CA PHE A 269 25.78 -11.41 20.24
C PHE A 269 25.09 -12.07 19.06
N LEU A 270 24.31 -13.11 19.31
CA LEU A 270 23.55 -13.83 18.27
C LEU A 270 22.49 -12.95 17.60
N GLN A 271 21.74 -12.14 18.35
CA GLN A 271 20.78 -11.20 17.78
C GLN A 271 21.45 -10.20 16.81
N LEU A 272 22.63 -9.69 17.19
CA LEU A 272 23.40 -8.79 16.33
C LEU A 272 23.93 -9.51 15.08
N LEU A 273 24.44 -10.72 15.23
CA LEU A 273 25.04 -11.50 14.15
C LEU A 273 23.97 -12.00 13.15
N ILE A 274 22.83 -12.47 13.65
CA ILE A 274 21.80 -13.12 12.83
C ILE A 274 20.87 -12.10 12.15
N PHE A 275 20.53 -11.00 12.83
CA PHE A 275 19.59 -10.02 12.31
C PHE A 275 20.21 -8.69 11.90
N ALA A 276 20.99 -8.06 12.83
CA ALA A 276 21.50 -6.73 12.57
C ALA A 276 22.55 -6.72 11.44
N LEU A 277 23.49 -7.67 11.46
CA LEU A 277 24.55 -7.74 10.44
C LEU A 277 24.00 -8.03 9.03
N PRO A 278 23.18 -9.07 8.78
CA PRO A 278 22.59 -9.30 7.46
C PRO A 278 21.67 -8.17 7.01
N GLY A 279 20.89 -7.58 7.93
CA GLY A 279 20.03 -6.43 7.63
C GLY A 279 20.82 -5.20 7.22
N ALA A 280 21.89 -4.86 7.94
CA ALA A 280 22.78 -3.76 7.60
C ALA A 280 23.50 -3.98 6.26
N LEU A 281 24.02 -5.20 6.05
CA LEU A 281 24.67 -5.57 4.79
C LEU A 281 23.70 -5.47 3.60
N TYR A 282 22.48 -5.99 3.76
CA TYR A 282 21.43 -5.87 2.77
C TYR A 282 21.13 -4.41 2.43
N PHE A 283 20.98 -3.58 3.45
CA PHE A 283 20.72 -2.15 3.28
C PHE A 283 21.88 -1.44 2.55
N MET A 284 23.14 -1.76 2.89
CA MET A 284 24.32 -1.19 2.22
C MET A 284 24.41 -1.61 0.74
N LEU A 285 24.14 -2.88 0.45
CA LEU A 285 24.13 -3.39 -0.93
C LEU A 285 23.02 -2.76 -1.76
N ARG A 286 21.84 -2.61 -1.17
CA ARG A 286 20.65 -2.04 -1.86
C ARG A 286 20.79 -0.54 -2.11
N ARG A 287 21.49 0.19 -1.24
CA ARG A 287 21.75 1.62 -1.41
C ARG A 287 22.59 1.94 -2.67
N LYS A 288 23.39 1.00 -3.14
CA LYS A 288 24.23 1.16 -4.32
C LYS A 288 23.50 0.93 -5.64
N GLU A 289 22.28 0.42 -5.60
CA GLU A 289 21.44 0.22 -6.79
C GLU A 289 20.48 1.41 -6.92
N PRO A 290 20.75 2.35 -7.86
CA PRO A 290 19.80 3.36 -8.22
C PRO A 290 18.72 2.67 -9.03
N ASP A 291 17.59 2.50 -8.51
CA ASP A 291 16.38 2.24 -9.25
C ASP A 291 15.64 0.95 -8.97
N GLN A 292 14.55 1.17 -8.41
CA GLN A 292 13.23 0.64 -8.75
C GLN A 292 12.20 1.16 -7.73
N GLY A 293 12.11 2.48 -7.61
CA GLY A 293 10.91 3.19 -7.14
C GLY A 293 10.50 3.08 -5.66
N ILE A 294 11.10 2.18 -4.88
CA ILE A 294 10.76 2.01 -3.46
C ILE A 294 11.93 2.46 -2.61
N SER A 295 11.77 3.60 -1.95
CA SER A 295 12.77 4.08 -1.00
C SER A 295 12.90 3.14 0.19
N LEU A 296 14.01 2.40 0.27
CA LEU A 296 14.42 1.64 1.46
C LEU A 296 14.83 2.54 2.64
N ARG A 297 14.55 3.84 2.59
CA ARG A 297 14.78 4.71 3.74
C ARG A 297 13.93 4.19 4.88
N PRO A 298 14.54 3.72 5.98
CA PRO A 298 13.78 3.33 7.15
C PRO A 298 12.92 4.55 7.56
N ARG A 299 11.66 4.33 7.78
CA ARG A 299 10.71 5.34 8.22
C ARG A 299 10.98 5.65 9.71
N LEU A 300 12.21 6.04 10.03
CA LEU A 300 12.70 6.43 11.35
C LEU A 300 12.11 7.79 11.76
N ARG A 301 10.82 7.94 11.59
CA ARG A 301 10.08 9.13 11.98
C ARG A 301 9.43 8.86 13.33
N LEU A 302 9.57 9.78 14.26
CA LEU A 302 8.79 9.71 15.50
C LEU A 302 7.30 9.76 15.16
N PHE A 303 6.53 8.90 15.81
CA PHE A 303 5.07 8.98 15.75
C PHE A 303 4.59 10.18 16.56
N ARG A 304 3.35 10.62 16.32
CA ARG A 304 2.78 11.78 17.01
C ARG A 304 2.28 11.41 18.39
N PRO A 305 2.34 12.31 19.38
CA PRO A 305 1.82 12.04 20.72
C PRO A 305 0.35 11.59 20.72
N GLU A 306 -0.46 12.11 19.79
CA GLU A 306 -1.87 11.72 19.65
C GLU A 306 -2.05 10.24 19.30
N GLN A 307 -1.01 9.56 18.80
CA GLN A 307 -1.03 8.14 18.43
C GLN A 307 -0.67 7.21 19.60
N LEU A 308 -0.26 7.75 20.75
CA LEU A 308 0.12 6.94 21.92
C LEU A 308 -1.04 6.08 22.43
N TRP A 309 -2.26 6.63 22.45
CA TRP A 309 -3.44 5.86 22.87
C TRP A 309 -3.75 4.71 21.92
N PHE A 310 -3.62 4.95 20.61
CA PHE A 310 -3.72 3.88 19.63
C PHE A 310 -2.70 2.76 19.89
N LEU A 311 -1.44 3.09 20.16
CA LEU A 311 -0.39 2.10 20.45
C LEU A 311 -0.69 1.33 21.75
N ALA A 312 -1.16 2.01 22.80
CA ALA A 312 -1.56 1.35 24.03
C ALA A 312 -2.71 0.34 23.78
N CYS A 313 -3.73 0.72 23.02
CA CYS A 313 -4.82 -0.18 22.65
C CYS A 313 -4.33 -1.38 21.85
N ILE A 314 -3.48 -1.17 20.85
CA ILE A 314 -2.90 -2.26 20.03
C ILE A 314 -2.06 -3.21 20.89
N LEU A 315 -1.29 -2.70 21.86
CA LEU A 315 -0.53 -3.57 22.77
C LEU A 315 -1.43 -4.49 23.58
N VAL A 316 -2.53 -3.97 24.12
CA VAL A 316 -3.52 -4.80 24.85
C VAL A 316 -4.16 -5.82 23.90
N VAL A 317 -4.51 -5.43 22.67
CA VAL A 317 -5.05 -6.36 21.67
C VAL A 317 -4.03 -7.45 21.31
N MET A 318 -2.75 -7.09 21.14
CA MET A 318 -1.68 -8.07 20.88
C MET A 318 -1.57 -9.11 22.00
N ILE A 319 -1.54 -8.64 23.26
CA ILE A 319 -1.42 -9.50 24.44
C ILE A 319 -2.66 -10.41 24.56
N THR A 320 -3.86 -9.82 24.61
CA THR A 320 -5.09 -10.60 24.83
C THR A 320 -5.40 -11.53 23.64
N GLY A 321 -5.17 -11.06 22.41
CA GLY A 321 -5.39 -11.87 21.22
C GLY A 321 -4.42 -13.04 21.10
N SER A 322 -3.13 -12.87 21.42
CA SER A 322 -2.16 -13.97 21.44
C SER A 322 -2.51 -15.01 22.50
N LEU A 323 -2.92 -14.58 23.71
CA LEU A 323 -3.35 -15.48 24.77
C LEU A 323 -4.61 -16.28 24.36
N LEU A 324 -5.59 -15.65 23.73
CA LEU A 324 -6.79 -16.33 23.21
C LEU A 324 -6.43 -17.37 22.14
N LEU A 325 -5.48 -17.05 21.24
CA LEU A 325 -5.01 -17.99 20.22
C LEU A 325 -4.21 -19.16 20.84
N GLU A 326 -3.41 -18.91 21.87
CA GLU A 326 -2.72 -19.96 22.62
C GLU A 326 -3.69 -20.89 23.32
N ILE A 327 -4.75 -20.35 23.95
CA ILE A 327 -5.82 -21.17 24.54
C ILE A 327 -6.52 -22.00 23.46
N LEU A 328 -6.77 -21.44 22.31
CA LEU A 328 -7.44 -22.13 21.19
C LEU A 328 -6.60 -23.29 20.62
N THR A 329 -5.28 -23.14 20.57
CA THR A 329 -4.37 -24.13 19.99
C THR A 329 -3.86 -25.17 20.99
N GLY A 330 -3.63 -24.79 22.24
CA GLY A 330 -3.03 -25.67 23.28
C GLY A 330 -3.88 -25.88 24.51
N GLY A 331 -5.04 -25.20 24.60
CA GLY A 331 -5.89 -25.23 25.78
C GLY A 331 -5.36 -24.37 26.94
N ILE A 332 -6.22 -24.11 27.91
CA ILE A 332 -5.91 -23.23 29.05
C ILE A 332 -4.83 -23.85 29.96
N THR A 333 -4.76 -25.17 30.03
CA THR A 333 -3.74 -25.91 30.80
C THR A 333 -2.34 -25.70 30.26
N SER A 334 -2.17 -25.64 28.95
CA SER A 334 -0.89 -25.33 28.30
C SER A 334 -0.44 -23.90 28.63
N LEU A 335 -1.35 -22.95 28.56
CA LEU A 335 -1.06 -21.55 28.91
C LEU A 335 -0.60 -21.42 30.37
N VAL A 336 -1.31 -22.06 31.32
CA VAL A 336 -0.95 -22.04 32.74
C VAL A 336 0.36 -22.76 33.01
N GLY A 337 0.65 -23.85 32.29
CA GLY A 337 1.94 -24.55 32.35
C GLY A 337 3.10 -23.64 31.93
N ASN A 338 2.91 -22.82 30.91
CA ASN A 338 3.90 -21.86 30.45
C ASN A 338 4.19 -20.77 31.50
N PHE A 339 3.20 -20.36 32.32
CA PHE A 339 3.42 -19.40 33.43
C PHE A 339 4.43 -19.94 34.45
N SER A 340 4.37 -21.23 34.77
CA SER A 340 5.29 -21.84 35.76
C SER A 340 6.72 -21.92 35.25
N LEU A 341 6.92 -22.21 33.97
CA LEU A 341 8.24 -22.26 33.33
C LEU A 341 8.89 -20.86 33.33
N TYR A 342 8.12 -19.85 33.08
CA TYR A 342 8.60 -18.47 32.97
C TYR A 342 8.97 -17.88 34.34
N SER A 343 8.13 -18.11 35.35
CA SER A 343 8.43 -17.72 36.74
C SER A 343 9.70 -18.39 37.26
N THR A 344 9.95 -19.65 36.84
CA THR A 344 11.16 -20.39 37.16
C THR A 344 12.39 -19.80 36.46
N PHE A 345 12.26 -19.33 35.23
CA PHE A 345 13.37 -18.68 34.48
C PHE A 345 13.78 -17.36 35.14
N VAL A 346 12.80 -16.53 35.51
CA VAL A 346 13.04 -15.24 36.20
C VAL A 346 13.56 -15.48 37.63
N ALA A 347 13.04 -16.47 38.36
CA ALA A 347 13.47 -16.81 39.71
C ALA A 347 14.89 -17.41 39.78
N ARG A 348 15.26 -18.25 38.80
CA ARG A 348 16.65 -18.74 38.65
C ARG A 348 17.65 -17.62 38.33
N GLY A 349 17.15 -16.49 37.83
CA GLY A 349 17.86 -15.26 37.59
C GLY A 349 18.31 -14.52 38.85
N GLY A 350 18.07 -15.05 40.06
CA GLY A 350 18.27 -14.40 41.35
C GLY A 350 19.57 -13.58 41.44
N GLY A 351 19.44 -12.29 41.79
CA GLY A 351 20.49 -11.39 42.20
C GLY A 351 20.82 -10.26 41.23
N GLY A 352 20.70 -9.06 41.69
CA GLY A 352 21.27 -7.83 41.13
C GLY A 352 20.60 -7.22 39.90
N GLY A 353 20.33 -5.93 39.91
CA GLY A 353 19.69 -5.16 38.83
C GLY A 353 20.43 -5.26 37.48
N VAL A 354 21.74 -5.51 37.47
CA VAL A 354 22.53 -5.69 36.24
C VAL A 354 22.10 -6.91 35.42
N ARG A 355 21.73 -8.01 36.08
CA ARG A 355 21.27 -9.23 35.41
C ARG A 355 19.87 -9.06 34.81
N VAL A 356 18.95 -8.41 35.52
CA VAL A 356 17.61 -8.09 34.99
C VAL A 356 17.72 -7.18 33.77
N LEU A 357 18.57 -6.18 33.82
CA LEU A 357 18.83 -5.30 32.69
C LEU A 357 19.41 -6.07 31.48
N GLY A 358 20.33 -7.00 31.72
CA GLY A 358 20.88 -7.89 30.69
C GLY A 358 19.81 -8.77 30.02
N LEU A 359 18.90 -9.33 30.80
CA LEU A 359 17.75 -10.10 30.30
C LEU A 359 16.79 -9.25 29.47
N ILE A 360 16.45 -8.04 29.93
CA ILE A 360 15.61 -7.10 29.17
C ILE A 360 16.28 -6.73 27.85
N LEU A 361 17.57 -6.46 27.88
CA LEU A 361 18.34 -6.14 26.69
C LEU A 361 18.36 -7.31 25.69
N ALA A 362 18.63 -8.52 26.17
CA ALA A 362 18.77 -9.72 25.35
C ALA A 362 17.45 -10.23 24.75
N TYR A 363 16.39 -10.25 25.58
CA TYR A 363 15.14 -10.93 25.22
C TYR A 363 13.97 -9.99 24.91
N ALA A 364 14.11 -8.67 25.18
CA ALA A 364 13.05 -7.73 24.86
C ALA A 364 13.49 -6.62 23.89
N LEU A 365 14.53 -5.86 24.22
CA LEU A 365 14.90 -4.67 23.45
C LEU A 365 15.59 -5.01 22.13
N LEU A 366 16.64 -5.84 22.14
CA LEU A 366 17.39 -6.17 20.93
C LEU A 366 16.60 -6.95 19.92
N PRO A 367 15.81 -7.99 20.29
CA PRO A 367 14.89 -8.63 19.34
C PRO A 367 13.94 -7.62 18.71
N ALA A 368 13.28 -6.75 19.51
CA ALA A 368 12.36 -5.74 19.00
C ALA A 368 13.03 -4.78 18.01
N LEU A 369 14.25 -4.36 18.25
CA LEU A 369 14.99 -3.48 17.33
C LEU A 369 15.43 -4.22 16.06
N CYS A 370 16.11 -5.37 16.21
CA CYS A 370 16.73 -6.06 15.10
C CYS A 370 15.70 -6.70 14.17
N GLU A 371 14.68 -7.34 14.74
CA GLU A 371 13.64 -8.02 13.97
C GLU A 371 12.73 -7.00 13.27
N GLU A 372 12.31 -5.91 13.93
CA GLU A 372 11.49 -4.90 13.27
C GLU A 372 12.24 -4.18 12.13
N LEU A 373 13.57 -3.98 12.27
CA LEU A 373 14.39 -3.45 11.18
C LEU A 373 14.32 -4.35 9.95
N VAL A 374 14.40 -5.66 10.13
CA VAL A 374 14.33 -6.63 9.02
C VAL A 374 12.91 -6.74 8.49
N PHE A 375 11.93 -7.04 9.35
CA PHE A 375 10.57 -7.36 8.91
C PHE A 375 9.78 -6.14 8.45
N ARG A 376 9.83 -5.01 9.21
CA ARG A 376 9.05 -3.80 8.90
C ARG A 376 9.88 -2.75 8.16
N GLY A 377 11.18 -2.72 8.41
CA GLY A 377 12.10 -1.84 7.68
C GLY A 377 12.41 -2.32 6.26
N ILE A 378 12.77 -3.59 6.10
CA ILE A 378 13.25 -4.14 4.82
C ILE A 378 12.16 -4.92 4.09
N LEU A 379 11.62 -6.00 4.70
CA LEU A 379 10.68 -6.88 4.00
C LEU A 379 9.42 -6.14 3.57
N VAL A 380 8.77 -5.39 4.47
CA VAL A 380 7.58 -4.63 4.09
C VAL A 380 7.88 -3.70 2.92
N ALA A 381 9.00 -2.96 2.93
CA ALA A 381 9.37 -2.06 1.85
C ALA A 381 9.60 -2.77 0.51
N GLU A 382 10.21 -3.94 0.51
CA GLU A 382 10.48 -4.71 -0.71
C GLU A 382 9.22 -5.40 -1.26
N TYR A 383 8.33 -5.87 -0.38
CA TYR A 383 7.10 -6.55 -0.79
C TYR A 383 5.92 -5.60 -1.04
N GLU A 384 6.05 -4.31 -0.71
CA GLU A 384 5.01 -3.29 -0.90
C GLU A 384 4.59 -3.14 -2.38
N LYS A 385 5.48 -3.41 -3.33
CA LYS A 385 5.19 -3.42 -4.76
C LYS A 385 4.14 -4.47 -5.18
N PHE A 386 3.97 -5.53 -4.39
CA PHE A 386 2.92 -6.55 -4.61
C PHE A 386 1.58 -6.14 -3.99
N GLY A 387 1.53 -5.02 -3.30
CA GLY A 387 0.39 -4.49 -2.58
C GLY A 387 0.59 -4.49 -1.07
N THR A 388 0.00 -3.51 -0.40
CA THR A 388 0.13 -3.32 1.06
C THR A 388 -0.32 -4.56 1.84
N GLY A 389 -1.46 -5.17 1.46
CA GLY A 389 -1.96 -6.38 2.11
C GLY A 389 -1.00 -7.57 1.99
N VAL A 390 -0.38 -7.74 0.79
CA VAL A 390 0.62 -8.80 0.56
C VAL A 390 1.87 -8.54 1.40
N ALA A 391 2.35 -7.30 1.47
CA ALA A 391 3.52 -6.95 2.28
C ALA A 391 3.28 -7.20 3.78
N ILE A 392 2.10 -6.87 4.30
CA ILE A 392 1.71 -7.16 5.69
C ILE A 392 1.70 -8.68 5.91
N GLY A 393 1.00 -9.44 5.05
CA GLY A 393 0.87 -10.89 5.17
C GLY A 393 2.21 -11.62 5.09
N ILE A 394 3.06 -11.28 4.13
CA ILE A 394 4.40 -11.86 3.95
C ILE A 394 5.31 -11.55 5.14
N SER A 395 5.34 -10.29 5.58
CA SER A 395 6.13 -9.90 6.74
C SER A 395 5.70 -10.63 8.01
N ALA A 396 4.38 -10.77 8.24
CA ALA A 396 3.83 -11.50 9.38
C ALA A 396 4.11 -13.01 9.28
N LEU A 397 3.99 -13.60 8.08
CA LEU A 397 4.28 -15.01 7.83
C LEU A 397 5.73 -15.34 8.21
N PHE A 398 6.70 -14.64 7.63
CA PHE A 398 8.11 -14.93 7.93
C PHE A 398 8.50 -14.61 9.36
N PHE A 399 7.89 -13.59 9.97
CA PHE A 399 8.03 -13.31 11.39
C PHE A 399 7.55 -14.51 12.25
N ALA A 400 6.39 -15.09 11.95
CA ALA A 400 5.88 -16.26 12.67
C ALA A 400 6.75 -17.50 12.45
N LEU A 401 7.25 -17.70 11.22
CA LEU A 401 8.09 -18.84 10.87
C LEU A 401 9.43 -18.87 11.61
N LEU A 402 9.97 -17.69 12.03
CA LEU A 402 11.22 -17.62 12.81
C LEU A 402 11.17 -18.39 14.13
N HIS A 403 9.99 -18.53 14.70
CA HIS A 403 9.82 -19.12 16.02
C HIS A 403 9.79 -20.65 15.99
N PHE A 404 9.74 -21.29 14.82
CA PHE A 404 9.74 -22.75 14.60
C PHE A 404 8.75 -23.50 15.49
N SER A 405 7.62 -22.92 15.82
CA SER A 405 6.59 -23.49 16.70
C SER A 405 5.25 -23.55 15.96
N MET A 406 4.78 -24.77 15.70
CA MET A 406 3.46 -25.01 15.08
C MET A 406 2.30 -24.55 15.99
N PRO A 407 2.27 -24.88 17.30
CA PRO A 407 1.17 -24.48 18.17
C PRO A 407 1.07 -22.96 18.35
N LEU A 408 2.20 -22.26 18.41
CA LEU A 408 2.25 -20.80 18.61
C LEU A 408 2.26 -20.01 17.30
N PHE A 409 2.32 -20.68 16.14
CA PHE A 409 2.32 -20.02 14.84
C PHE A 409 1.15 -19.03 14.66
N PRO A 410 -0.12 -19.35 15.01
CA PRO A 410 -1.22 -18.41 14.87
C PRO A 410 -1.02 -17.14 15.72
N SER A 411 -0.49 -17.28 16.94
CA SER A 411 -0.22 -16.14 17.84
C SER A 411 0.89 -15.24 17.28
N TYR A 412 1.99 -15.79 16.82
CA TYR A 412 3.08 -15.02 16.21
C TYR A 412 2.67 -14.37 14.90
N PHE A 413 1.87 -15.05 14.08
CA PHE A 413 1.33 -14.48 12.85
C PHE A 413 0.41 -13.28 13.14
N PHE A 414 -0.49 -13.42 14.09
CA PHE A 414 -1.40 -12.37 14.53
C PHE A 414 -0.63 -11.14 15.06
N VAL A 415 0.34 -11.35 15.94
CA VAL A 415 1.24 -10.29 16.44
C VAL A 415 1.98 -9.64 15.27
N GLY A 416 2.48 -10.44 14.33
CA GLY A 416 3.16 -9.97 13.13
C GLY A 416 2.31 -9.05 12.26
N VAL A 417 1.02 -9.40 12.07
CA VAL A 417 0.05 -8.55 11.33
C VAL A 417 -0.16 -7.22 12.04
N LEU A 418 -0.39 -7.22 13.38
CA LEU A 418 -0.64 -6.00 14.13
C LEU A 418 0.57 -5.05 14.14
N LEU A 419 1.78 -5.60 14.25
CA LEU A 419 3.01 -4.81 14.14
C LEU A 419 3.15 -4.15 12.76
N ALA A 420 2.84 -4.89 11.67
CA ALA A 420 2.86 -4.31 10.34
C ALA A 420 1.74 -3.27 10.12
N CYS A 421 0.53 -3.51 10.62
CA CYS A 421 -0.57 -2.55 10.59
C CYS A 421 -0.22 -1.26 11.38
N SER A 422 0.47 -1.38 12.51
CA SER A 422 0.91 -0.22 13.29
C SER A 422 1.89 0.66 12.52
N LEU A 423 2.81 0.07 11.73
CA LEU A 423 3.71 0.80 10.84
C LEU A 423 2.92 1.66 9.84
N TYR A 424 1.92 1.09 9.18
CA TYR A 424 1.11 1.82 8.20
C TYR A 424 0.24 2.90 8.84
N THR A 425 -0.35 2.61 9.99
CA THR A 425 -1.21 3.57 10.70
C THR A 425 -0.42 4.74 11.27
N THR A 426 0.74 4.49 11.87
CA THR A 426 1.56 5.56 12.48
C THR A 426 2.54 6.19 11.50
N ARG A 427 2.84 5.51 10.39
CA ARG A 427 3.88 5.86 9.43
C ARG A 427 5.26 5.98 10.06
N SER A 428 5.50 5.20 11.11
CA SER A 428 6.72 5.21 11.91
C SER A 428 7.20 3.80 12.19
N LEU A 429 8.46 3.51 11.93
CA LEU A 429 9.08 2.23 12.30
C LEU A 429 9.29 2.10 13.81
N ILE A 430 9.34 3.23 14.52
CA ILE A 430 9.50 3.25 15.99
C ILE A 430 8.25 2.67 16.67
N ALA A 431 7.06 2.83 16.08
CA ALA A 431 5.82 2.32 16.65
C ALA A 431 5.79 0.78 16.78
N PRO A 432 6.03 -0.02 15.71
CA PRO A 432 6.14 -1.47 15.87
C PRO A 432 7.31 -1.90 16.76
N VAL A 433 8.44 -1.18 16.78
CA VAL A 433 9.54 -1.47 17.72
C VAL A 433 9.08 -1.34 19.18
N LEU A 434 8.36 -0.27 19.54
CA LEU A 434 7.84 -0.07 20.90
C LEU A 434 6.75 -1.07 21.26
N LEU A 435 5.88 -1.41 20.32
CA LEU A 435 4.85 -2.44 20.53
C LEU A 435 5.49 -3.82 20.75
N HIS A 436 6.47 -4.18 19.94
CA HIS A 436 7.20 -5.44 20.06
C HIS A 436 8.00 -5.50 21.36
N LEU A 437 8.69 -4.42 21.73
CA LEU A 437 9.33 -4.29 23.04
C LEU A 437 8.34 -4.49 24.17
N GLY A 438 7.19 -3.80 24.14
CA GLY A 438 6.14 -3.91 25.16
C GLY A 438 5.57 -5.33 25.25
N TYR A 439 5.37 -5.99 24.13
CA TYR A 439 4.93 -7.39 24.06
C TYR A 439 5.98 -8.35 24.67
N ASN A 440 7.26 -8.19 24.30
CA ASN A 440 8.34 -9.00 24.84
C ASN A 440 8.55 -8.76 26.35
N LEU A 441 8.40 -7.51 26.81
CA LEU A 441 8.42 -7.19 28.25
C LEU A 441 7.25 -7.84 28.97
N PHE A 442 6.07 -7.87 28.39
CA PHE A 442 4.93 -8.62 28.95
C PHE A 442 5.25 -10.11 29.03
N CYS A 443 5.76 -10.72 27.96
CA CYS A 443 6.18 -12.12 27.98
C CYS A 443 7.28 -12.38 29.01
N LEU A 444 8.21 -11.45 29.24
CA LEU A 444 9.32 -11.61 30.18
C LEU A 444 8.92 -11.36 31.63
N LEU A 445 8.07 -10.37 31.92
CA LEU A 445 7.78 -9.91 33.27
C LEU A 445 6.30 -9.98 33.65
N GLY A 446 5.40 -9.93 32.66
CA GLY A 446 3.95 -9.81 32.87
C GLY A 446 3.24 -11.12 33.16
N GLN A 447 3.86 -12.25 32.83
CA GLN A 447 3.21 -13.55 32.98
C GLN A 447 2.93 -13.92 34.44
N SER A 448 3.74 -13.45 35.38
CA SER A 448 3.47 -13.62 36.81
C SER A 448 2.18 -12.91 37.25
N TYR A 449 1.91 -11.74 36.71
CA TYR A 449 0.66 -11.00 36.95
C TYR A 449 -0.54 -11.68 36.29
N LEU A 450 -0.33 -12.26 35.11
CA LEU A 450 -1.38 -13.02 34.42
C LEU A 450 -1.73 -14.30 35.18
N SER A 451 -0.73 -15.00 35.74
CA SER A 451 -0.92 -16.13 36.62
C SER A 451 -1.73 -15.77 37.85
N ALA A 452 -1.41 -14.63 38.52
CA ALA A 452 -2.18 -14.12 39.66
C ALA A 452 -3.63 -13.76 39.23
N PHE A 453 -3.81 -13.17 38.08
CA PHE A 453 -5.14 -12.85 37.55
C PHE A 453 -5.95 -14.12 37.29
N TYR A 454 -5.35 -15.17 36.69
CA TYR A 454 -5.99 -16.46 36.49
C TYR A 454 -6.46 -17.10 37.81
N VAL A 455 -5.58 -17.12 38.81
CA VAL A 455 -5.94 -17.65 40.16
C VAL A 455 -7.09 -16.88 40.81
N ASN A 456 -7.05 -15.54 40.71
CA ASN A 456 -8.07 -14.67 41.29
C ASN A 456 -9.41 -14.72 40.53
N ALA A 457 -9.41 -15.12 39.26
CA ALA A 457 -10.63 -15.29 38.48
C ALA A 457 -11.48 -16.48 39.00
N GLY A 458 -10.88 -17.45 39.68
CA GLY A 458 -11.57 -18.57 40.35
C GLY A 458 -12.14 -19.63 39.42
N SER A 459 -12.33 -19.31 38.11
CA SER A 459 -12.73 -20.30 37.08
C SER A 459 -12.17 -19.97 35.72
N ASN A 460 -12.04 -21.01 34.88
CA ASN A 460 -11.57 -20.89 33.47
C ASN A 460 -12.51 -20.02 32.65
N GLU A 461 -13.81 -20.13 32.87
CA GLU A 461 -14.85 -19.41 32.13
C GLU A 461 -14.78 -17.91 32.41
N ILE A 462 -14.61 -17.51 33.70
CA ILE A 462 -14.47 -16.09 34.07
C ILE A 462 -13.19 -15.53 33.50
N PHE A 463 -12.08 -16.25 33.58
CA PHE A 463 -10.80 -15.82 33.01
C PHE A 463 -10.91 -15.62 31.50
N LEU A 464 -11.47 -16.60 30.77
CA LEU A 464 -11.68 -16.52 29.33
C LEU A 464 -12.63 -15.38 28.94
N PHE A 465 -13.73 -15.22 29.67
CA PHE A 465 -14.68 -14.14 29.47
C PHE A 465 -14.02 -12.76 29.62
N CYS A 466 -13.22 -12.58 30.68
CA CYS A 466 -12.47 -11.33 30.88
C CYS A 466 -11.48 -11.05 29.74
N LEU A 467 -10.75 -12.07 29.26
CA LEU A 467 -9.83 -11.91 28.11
C LEU A 467 -10.57 -11.52 26.83
N ILE A 468 -11.71 -12.17 26.55
CA ILE A 468 -12.53 -11.85 25.37
C ILE A 468 -13.06 -10.41 25.47
N CYS A 469 -13.59 -10.01 26.64
CA CYS A 469 -14.08 -8.65 26.85
C CYS A 469 -12.99 -7.61 26.65
N LEU A 470 -11.80 -7.83 27.21
CA LEU A 470 -10.65 -6.93 27.01
C LEU A 470 -10.24 -6.86 25.54
N PHE A 471 -10.14 -8.01 24.87
CA PHE A 471 -9.79 -8.07 23.47
C PHE A 471 -10.78 -7.29 22.59
N LEU A 472 -12.09 -7.51 22.76
CA LEU A 472 -13.12 -6.83 21.97
C LEU A 472 -13.17 -5.33 22.26
N LEU A 473 -13.10 -4.95 23.53
CA LEU A 473 -13.13 -3.54 23.95
C LEU A 473 -11.96 -2.75 23.37
N PHE A 474 -10.74 -3.25 23.55
CA PHE A 474 -9.54 -2.56 23.05
C PHE A 474 -9.40 -2.66 21.54
N SER A 475 -9.92 -3.70 20.88
CA SER A 475 -10.02 -3.76 19.43
C SER A 475 -10.94 -2.67 18.87
N ALA A 476 -12.09 -2.43 19.53
CA ALA A 476 -13.00 -1.35 19.16
C ALA A 476 -12.35 0.03 19.33
N PHE A 477 -11.64 0.27 20.45
CA PHE A 477 -10.90 1.51 20.67
C PHE A 477 -9.79 1.69 19.63
N ALA A 478 -8.98 0.66 19.36
CA ALA A 478 -7.91 0.70 18.37
C ALA A 478 -8.46 1.03 16.97
N ALA A 479 -9.58 0.41 16.58
CA ALA A 479 -10.25 0.71 15.31
C ALA A 479 -10.77 2.15 15.25
N GLY A 480 -11.34 2.67 16.33
CA GLY A 480 -11.80 4.05 16.45
C GLY A 480 -10.64 5.05 16.31
N GLU A 481 -9.53 4.82 17.01
CA GLU A 481 -8.35 5.67 16.93
C GLU A 481 -7.68 5.59 15.55
N ALA A 482 -7.58 4.40 14.95
CA ALA A 482 -7.08 4.26 13.59
C ALA A 482 -7.91 5.10 12.60
N ARG A 483 -9.24 5.05 12.68
CA ARG A 483 -10.12 5.89 11.84
C ARG A 483 -9.82 7.38 12.02
N LYS A 484 -9.67 7.88 13.26
CA LYS A 484 -9.30 9.28 13.52
C LYS A 484 -7.96 9.64 12.88
N ILE A 485 -6.95 8.77 13.03
CA ILE A 485 -5.62 8.98 12.44
C ILE A 485 -5.72 9.06 10.90
N TYR A 486 -6.46 8.15 10.27
CA TYR A 486 -6.66 8.17 8.82
C TYR A 486 -7.47 9.39 8.35
N HIS A 487 -8.46 9.85 9.11
CA HIS A 487 -9.16 11.11 8.83
C HIS A 487 -8.21 12.32 8.86
N ILE A 488 -7.28 12.37 9.83
CA ILE A 488 -6.27 13.43 9.89
C ILE A 488 -5.34 13.37 8.66
N TYR A 489 -4.98 12.17 8.19
CA TYR A 489 -4.17 12.02 6.99
C TYR A 489 -4.94 12.43 5.73
N ALA A 490 -6.22 12.06 5.62
CA ALA A 490 -7.09 12.48 4.53
C ALA A 490 -7.21 14.00 4.46
N ALA A 491 -7.50 14.65 5.59
CA ALA A 491 -7.60 16.10 5.68
C ALA A 491 -6.30 16.84 5.30
N LYS A 492 -5.14 16.18 5.43
CA LYS A 492 -3.82 16.73 5.05
C LYS A 492 -3.35 16.29 3.64
N GLY A 493 -4.21 15.70 2.84
CA GLY A 493 -3.87 15.21 1.49
C GLY A 493 -2.80 14.10 1.46
N ALA A 494 -2.59 13.41 2.58
CA ALA A 494 -1.46 12.49 2.76
C ALA A 494 -1.83 11.01 2.55
N ASN A 495 -3.05 10.68 2.12
CA ASN A 495 -3.51 9.29 2.06
C ASN A 495 -2.95 8.47 0.91
N SER A 496 -2.76 9.07 -0.27
CA SER A 496 -2.53 8.32 -1.51
C SER A 496 -1.11 7.78 -1.70
N SER A 497 -0.13 8.27 -0.95
CA SER A 497 1.28 7.90 -1.17
C SER A 497 1.80 6.78 -0.28
N TYR A 498 0.96 6.18 0.57
CA TYR A 498 1.42 5.27 1.63
C TYR A 498 0.92 3.83 1.50
N THR A 499 -0.06 3.58 0.66
CA THR A 499 -0.61 2.24 0.43
C THR A 499 -0.62 1.95 -1.06
N VAL A 500 -0.05 0.80 -1.44
CA VAL A 500 -0.12 0.29 -2.81
C VAL A 500 -1.30 -0.65 -2.89
N THR A 501 -2.32 -0.25 -3.66
CA THR A 501 -3.50 -1.07 -3.93
C THR A 501 -3.44 -1.62 -5.35
N HIS A 502 -3.84 -2.87 -5.51
CA HIS A 502 -3.95 -3.54 -6.80
C HIS A 502 -5.33 -4.16 -6.95
N PRO A 503 -5.79 -4.42 -8.18
CA PRO A 503 -7.05 -5.11 -8.40
C PRO A 503 -7.12 -6.43 -7.64
N ALA A 504 -8.25 -6.72 -7.02
CA ALA A 504 -8.44 -7.93 -6.22
C ALA A 504 -8.25 -9.22 -7.04
N GLU A 505 -8.51 -9.16 -8.34
CA GLU A 505 -8.34 -10.28 -9.27
C GLU A 505 -6.88 -10.73 -9.43
N GLU A 506 -5.93 -9.82 -9.24
CA GLU A 506 -4.49 -10.11 -9.32
C GLU A 506 -3.90 -10.64 -7.99
N LEU A 507 -4.62 -10.54 -6.88
CA LEU A 507 -4.13 -10.87 -5.55
C LEU A 507 -3.58 -12.31 -5.44
N PRO A 508 -4.25 -13.37 -5.95
CA PRO A 508 -3.72 -14.73 -5.89
C PRO A 508 -2.40 -14.90 -6.63
N ALA A 509 -2.29 -14.30 -7.83
CA ALA A 509 -1.06 -14.33 -8.61
C ALA A 509 0.09 -13.60 -7.90
N ARG A 510 -0.19 -12.44 -7.31
CA ARG A 510 0.80 -11.65 -6.57
C ARG A 510 1.30 -12.37 -5.32
N ILE A 511 0.41 -13.01 -4.56
CA ILE A 511 0.79 -13.86 -3.43
C ILE A 511 1.66 -15.02 -3.91
N PHE A 512 1.28 -15.68 -4.99
CA PHE A 512 2.04 -16.78 -5.57
C PHE A 512 3.47 -16.36 -5.94
N TYR A 513 3.64 -15.25 -6.67
CA TYR A 513 4.97 -14.73 -7.06
C TYR A 513 5.77 -14.17 -5.88
N ALA A 514 5.10 -13.68 -4.84
CA ALA A 514 5.76 -13.22 -3.62
C ALA A 514 6.31 -14.38 -2.79
N LEU A 515 5.59 -15.51 -2.73
CA LEU A 515 5.93 -16.66 -1.88
C LEU A 515 6.76 -17.73 -2.61
N LEU A 516 6.47 -18.04 -3.88
CA LEU A 516 7.08 -19.16 -4.60
C LEU A 516 8.29 -18.70 -5.43
N THR A 517 9.28 -18.12 -4.76
CA THR A 517 10.60 -17.94 -5.37
C THR A 517 11.49 -19.15 -5.07
N PRO A 518 12.49 -19.45 -5.93
CA PRO A 518 13.43 -20.57 -5.68
C PRO A 518 14.15 -20.50 -4.33
N VAL A 519 14.18 -19.33 -3.69
CA VAL A 519 14.85 -19.11 -2.40
C VAL A 519 13.88 -19.14 -1.22
N THR A 520 12.60 -18.76 -1.39
CA THR A 520 11.59 -18.85 -0.32
C THR A 520 11.14 -20.28 -0.08
N ALA A 521 11.06 -21.11 -1.12
CA ALA A 521 10.69 -22.52 -0.99
C ALA A 521 11.61 -23.30 -0.03
N PRO A 522 12.96 -23.18 -0.08
CA PRO A 522 13.84 -23.75 0.93
C PRO A 522 13.55 -23.27 2.36
N CYS A 523 13.26 -21.97 2.57
CA CYS A 523 12.92 -21.45 3.90
C CYS A 523 11.66 -22.12 4.47
N LEU A 524 10.62 -22.25 3.64
CA LEU A 524 9.37 -22.91 4.05
C LEU A 524 9.58 -24.40 4.35
N LEU A 525 10.37 -25.09 3.52
CA LEU A 525 10.71 -26.50 3.72
C LEU A 525 11.51 -26.71 5.00
N LEU A 526 12.54 -25.90 5.23
CA LEU A 526 13.35 -25.94 6.46
C LEU A 526 12.49 -25.69 7.70
N TRP A 527 11.57 -24.71 7.62
CA TRP A 527 10.64 -24.47 8.72
C TRP A 527 9.76 -25.68 8.99
N LEU A 528 9.18 -26.29 7.95
CA LEU A 528 8.32 -27.46 8.10
C LEU A 528 9.07 -28.63 8.75
N ILE A 529 10.30 -28.91 8.32
CA ILE A 529 11.16 -29.92 8.91
C ILE A 529 11.39 -29.63 10.40
N MET A 530 11.75 -28.39 10.74
CA MET A 530 12.00 -28.00 12.13
C MET A 530 10.74 -28.03 12.98
N ALA A 531 9.60 -27.65 12.42
CA ALA A 531 8.32 -27.71 13.12
C ALA A 531 7.91 -29.17 13.43
N ILE A 532 8.15 -30.08 12.51
CA ILE A 532 7.93 -31.54 12.73
C ILE A 532 8.87 -32.07 13.80
N ILE A 533 10.17 -31.74 13.75
CA ILE A 533 11.15 -32.16 14.76
C ILE A 533 10.76 -31.67 16.17
N ASN A 534 10.16 -30.48 16.26
CA ASN A 534 9.69 -29.94 17.55
C ASN A 534 8.39 -30.56 18.07
N LEU A 535 7.62 -31.26 17.23
CA LEU A 535 6.41 -31.98 17.62
C LEU A 535 6.72 -33.43 18.08
N LEU A 536 7.84 -33.99 17.62
CA LEU A 536 8.35 -35.32 18.03
C LEU A 536 9.15 -35.22 19.32
#